data_c220a88b3e17aeaa7f32127aca4785bb
#
_entry.id   c220a88b3e17aeaa7f32127aca4785bb
#
_cell.length_a   1.000
_cell.length_b   1.000
_cell.length_c   1.000
_cell.angle_alpha   90.00
_cell.angle_beta   90.00
_cell.angle_gamma   90.00
#
_symmetry.space_group_name_H-M   'P 1'
#
loop_
_entity.id
_entity.type
_entity.pdbx_description
1 polymer ?
#
loop_
_entity_poly.entity_id
_entity_poly.type
_entity_poly.pdbx_seq_one_letter_code
_entity_poly.pdbx_strand_id
1 'polypeptide(L)'
;RYNLFAQKGVRDMKGYNEAVKAAGEDGVMPHIVIIVDELADLMMVAPGEVEDSITRLAQMARAAGIHLILATQRPSVDVITGIIKANIPSRIAFAVSSGVDSRTILDMGGAERLLGRGDMLFLPAGASKPTRVQGAFLSDGEVQAVVDYVISQQKVQYEEAMIPTDQPLQELPDDKDALYDEAVQL
;
A
#
# COMPACT_ATOMS: atom_id res chain seq x y z
N ARG A 1 -12.88 -7.43 8.18
CA ARG A 1 -13.89 -6.63 7.51
C ARG A 1 -14.82 -7.49 6.65
N TYR A 2 -14.31 -8.38 5.81
CA TYR A 2 -15.13 -9.24 4.92
C TYR A 2 -16.12 -10.12 5.68
N ASN A 3 -15.75 -10.66 6.85
CA ASN A 3 -16.67 -11.41 7.70
C ASN A 3 -17.86 -10.55 8.16
N LEU A 4 -17.60 -9.27 8.48
CA LEU A 4 -18.65 -8.33 8.86
C LEU A 4 -19.54 -7.96 7.67
N PHE A 5 -18.98 -7.82 6.47
CA PHE A 5 -19.77 -7.62 5.25
C PHE A 5 -20.71 -8.79 4.99
N ALA A 6 -20.20 -10.02 5.11
CA ALA A 6 -21.00 -11.22 4.94
C ALA A 6 -22.14 -11.31 5.95
N GLN A 7 -21.89 -10.99 7.22
CA GLN A 7 -22.92 -10.97 8.28
C GLN A 7 -24.04 -9.96 8.00
N LYS A 8 -23.71 -8.80 7.40
CA LYS A 8 -24.69 -7.77 7.03
C LYS A 8 -25.26 -7.96 5.61
N GLY A 9 -24.82 -8.97 4.86
CA GLY A 9 -25.29 -9.22 3.49
C GLY A 9 -24.89 -8.16 2.48
N VAL A 10 -23.76 -7.45 2.72
CA VAL A 10 -23.24 -6.37 1.88
C VAL A 10 -21.93 -6.77 1.22
N ARG A 11 -21.52 -6.03 0.16
CA ARG A 11 -20.32 -6.38 -0.63
C ARG A 11 -19.10 -5.52 -0.32
N ASP A 12 -19.30 -4.36 0.28
CA ASP A 12 -18.23 -3.39 0.50
C ASP A 12 -18.47 -2.57 1.77
N MET A 13 -17.45 -1.79 2.15
CA MET A 13 -17.47 -0.93 3.33
C MET A 13 -18.55 0.15 3.26
N LYS A 14 -18.85 0.67 2.06
CA LYS A 14 -19.87 1.70 1.90
C LYS A 14 -21.24 1.13 2.25
N GLY A 15 -21.60 -0.01 1.66
CA GLY A 15 -22.86 -0.70 1.95
C GLY A 15 -22.95 -1.11 3.42
N TYR A 16 -21.84 -1.56 4.02
CA TYR A 16 -21.79 -1.86 5.45
C TYR A 16 -22.09 -0.63 6.30
N ASN A 17 -21.42 0.49 6.04
CA ASN A 17 -21.62 1.72 6.79
C ASN A 17 -23.04 2.30 6.62
N GLU A 18 -23.63 2.17 5.43
CA GLU A 18 -25.02 2.55 5.20
C GLU A 18 -25.99 1.67 6.00
N ALA A 19 -25.77 0.36 6.02
CA ALA A 19 -26.60 -0.58 6.79
C ALA A 19 -26.51 -0.35 8.30
N VAL A 20 -25.31 -0.12 8.84
CA VAL A 20 -25.08 0.19 10.26
C VAL A 20 -25.79 1.49 10.66
N LYS A 21 -25.65 2.55 9.84
CA LYS A 21 -26.31 3.82 10.07
C LYS A 21 -27.82 3.70 10.03
N ALA A 22 -28.36 2.95 9.07
CA ALA A 22 -29.80 2.74 8.93
C ALA A 22 -30.40 1.94 10.10
N ALA A 23 -29.61 1.04 10.69
CA ALA A 23 -30.01 0.27 11.88
C ALA A 23 -29.85 1.07 13.20
N GLY A 24 -29.24 2.24 13.17
CA GLY A 24 -28.93 3.02 14.38
C GLY A 24 -27.87 2.35 15.27
N GLU A 25 -27.04 1.49 14.67
CA GLU A 25 -25.97 0.77 15.36
C GLU A 25 -24.68 1.59 15.36
N ASP A 26 -23.87 1.40 16.41
CA ASP A 26 -22.49 1.87 16.43
C ASP A 26 -21.58 0.93 15.62
N GLY A 27 -20.43 1.43 15.15
CA GLY A 27 -19.43 0.60 14.47
C GLY A 27 -19.26 0.90 13.00
N VAL A 28 -19.50 2.14 12.59
CA VAL A 28 -19.12 2.64 11.23
C VAL A 28 -17.62 2.43 11.02
N MET A 29 -17.26 1.74 9.94
CA MET A 29 -15.86 1.47 9.61
C MET A 29 -15.17 2.71 9.00
N PRO A 30 -14.02 3.12 9.54
CA PRO A 30 -13.20 4.16 8.90
C PRO A 30 -12.44 3.61 7.68
N HIS A 31 -12.00 4.50 6.80
CA HIS A 31 -10.97 4.17 5.83
C HIS A 31 -9.64 3.88 6.55
N ILE A 32 -8.86 2.96 6.00
CA ILE A 32 -7.49 2.69 6.42
C ILE A 32 -6.56 3.16 5.32
N VAL A 33 -5.56 3.96 5.66
CA VAL A 33 -4.49 4.35 4.75
C VAL A 33 -3.19 3.71 5.25
N ILE A 34 -2.56 2.92 4.40
CA ILE A 34 -1.28 2.28 4.64
C ILE A 34 -0.24 3.04 3.83
N ILE A 35 0.76 3.60 4.50
CA ILE A 35 1.84 4.35 3.86
C ILE A 35 3.15 3.58 4.06
N VAL A 36 3.82 3.28 2.95
CA VAL A 36 5.19 2.76 2.91
C VAL A 36 6.08 3.89 2.43
N ASP A 37 6.92 4.40 3.30
CA ASP A 37 7.77 5.57 3.05
C ASP A 37 8.94 5.25 2.10
N GLU A 38 9.59 4.10 2.30
CA GLU A 38 10.66 3.61 1.41
C GLU A 38 10.44 2.12 1.10
N LEU A 39 9.83 1.86 -0.05
CA LEU A 39 9.56 0.50 -0.50
C LEU A 39 10.84 -0.31 -0.75
N ALA A 40 11.91 0.34 -1.19
CA ALA A 40 13.18 -0.34 -1.48
C ALA A 40 13.73 -1.06 -0.26
N ASP A 41 13.58 -0.52 0.95
CA ASP A 41 14.10 -1.15 2.16
C ASP A 41 13.38 -2.47 2.46
N LEU A 42 12.07 -2.53 2.22
CA LEU A 42 11.30 -3.77 2.36
C LEU A 42 11.69 -4.78 1.27
N MET A 43 11.83 -4.33 0.03
CA MET A 43 12.20 -5.18 -1.11
C MET A 43 13.62 -5.76 -0.99
N MET A 44 14.51 -5.09 -0.27
CA MET A 44 15.86 -5.63 0.00
C MET A 44 15.85 -6.78 1.02
N VAL A 45 14.87 -6.81 1.91
CA VAL A 45 14.80 -7.81 3.00
C VAL A 45 14.03 -9.05 2.54
N ALA A 46 12.85 -8.89 1.99
CA ALA A 46 11.94 -9.99 1.65
C ALA A 46 11.11 -9.67 0.40
N PRO A 47 11.70 -9.58 -0.80
CA PRO A 47 11.02 -9.08 -2.01
C PRO A 47 9.76 -9.89 -2.36
N GLY A 48 9.81 -11.21 -2.31
CA GLY A 48 8.67 -12.07 -2.64
C GLY A 48 7.49 -11.88 -1.68
N GLU A 49 7.74 -11.88 -0.38
CA GLU A 49 6.69 -11.70 0.63
C GLU A 49 6.06 -10.31 0.57
N VAL A 50 6.86 -9.29 0.27
CA VAL A 50 6.40 -7.91 0.11
C VAL A 50 5.52 -7.76 -1.14
N GLU A 51 5.94 -8.31 -2.28
CA GLU A 51 5.15 -8.32 -3.51
C GLU A 51 3.80 -9.04 -3.32
N ASP A 52 3.82 -10.22 -2.72
CA ASP A 52 2.61 -11.01 -2.45
C ASP A 52 1.66 -10.25 -1.52
N SER A 53 2.19 -9.63 -0.48
CA SER A 53 1.42 -8.83 0.48
C SER A 53 0.77 -7.60 -0.17
N ILE A 54 1.55 -6.86 -0.99
CA ILE A 54 1.04 -5.71 -1.74
C ILE A 54 -0.03 -6.15 -2.73
N THR A 55 0.21 -7.22 -3.49
CA THR A 55 -0.74 -7.76 -4.46
C THR A 55 -2.05 -8.16 -3.78
N ARG A 56 -1.96 -8.92 -2.69
CA ARG A 56 -3.13 -9.36 -1.92
C ARG A 56 -3.90 -8.17 -1.35
N LEU A 57 -3.20 -7.20 -0.77
CA LEU A 57 -3.83 -5.97 -0.27
C LEU A 57 -4.50 -5.20 -1.40
N ALA A 58 -3.82 -4.97 -2.52
CA ALA A 58 -4.37 -4.20 -3.64
C ALA A 58 -5.63 -4.83 -4.23
N GLN A 59 -5.67 -6.16 -4.33
CA GLN A 59 -6.83 -6.91 -4.84
C GLN A 59 -8.03 -6.88 -3.88
N MET A 60 -7.78 -6.94 -2.58
CA MET A 60 -8.82 -7.02 -1.56
C MET A 60 -9.17 -5.68 -0.91
N ALA A 61 -8.29 -4.70 -1.00
CA ALA A 61 -8.38 -3.47 -0.21
C ALA A 61 -9.53 -2.56 -0.64
N ARG A 62 -9.82 -2.48 -1.92
CA ARG A 62 -10.79 -1.53 -2.49
C ARG A 62 -12.17 -1.65 -1.85
N ALA A 63 -12.72 -2.84 -1.81
CA ALA A 63 -14.03 -3.08 -1.19
C ALA A 63 -14.01 -2.89 0.33
N ALA A 64 -12.86 -3.15 0.96
CA ALA A 64 -12.68 -3.00 2.40
C ALA A 64 -12.37 -1.56 2.85
N GLY A 65 -12.25 -0.60 1.92
CA GLY A 65 -11.91 0.78 2.22
C GLY A 65 -10.49 0.97 2.72
N ILE A 66 -9.55 0.19 2.18
CA ILE A 66 -8.11 0.27 2.49
C ILE A 66 -7.39 0.87 1.27
N HIS A 67 -6.50 1.81 1.49
CA HIS A 67 -5.75 2.52 0.48
C HIS A 67 -4.25 2.38 0.76
N LEU A 68 -3.46 2.12 -0.30
CA LEU A 68 -2.01 2.00 -0.20
C LEU A 68 -1.36 3.21 -0.88
N ILE A 69 -0.36 3.77 -0.20
CA ILE A 69 0.56 4.77 -0.73
C ILE A 69 1.96 4.19 -0.59
N LEU A 70 2.57 3.83 -1.73
CA LEU A 70 3.91 3.26 -1.77
C LEU A 70 4.85 4.32 -2.32
N ALA A 71 5.86 4.70 -1.55
CA ALA A 71 6.88 5.63 -1.96
C ALA A 71 8.26 4.96 -1.96
N THR A 72 9.16 5.47 -2.81
CA THR A 72 10.56 5.07 -2.83
C THR A 72 11.42 6.16 -3.47
N GLN A 73 12.63 6.30 -2.98
CA GLN A 73 13.68 7.14 -3.57
C GLN A 73 14.57 6.35 -4.55
N ARG A 74 14.32 5.03 -4.70
CA ARG A 74 15.10 4.13 -5.57
C ARG A 74 14.22 3.57 -6.68
N PRO A 75 14.02 4.29 -7.79
CA PRO A 75 13.16 3.87 -8.88
C PRO A 75 13.84 2.82 -9.78
N SER A 76 14.24 1.68 -9.19
CA SER A 76 14.80 0.55 -9.92
C SER A 76 13.72 -0.48 -10.27
N VAL A 77 13.99 -1.32 -11.26
CA VAL A 77 13.07 -2.39 -11.69
C VAL A 77 12.87 -3.47 -10.62
N ASP A 78 13.84 -3.63 -9.72
CA ASP A 78 13.78 -4.57 -8.61
C ASP A 78 12.89 -4.07 -7.45
N VAL A 79 12.62 -2.77 -7.41
CA VAL A 79 11.76 -2.12 -6.41
C VAL A 79 10.36 -1.86 -6.98
N ILE A 80 10.29 -1.26 -8.18
CA ILE A 80 9.04 -0.97 -8.87
C ILE A 80 8.82 -2.05 -9.93
N THR A 81 8.48 -3.24 -9.47
CA THR A 81 8.34 -4.42 -10.33
C THR A 81 7.09 -4.37 -11.19
N GLY A 82 7.04 -5.23 -12.21
CA GLY A 82 5.85 -5.38 -13.05
C GLY A 82 4.61 -5.79 -12.26
N ILE A 83 4.78 -6.60 -11.23
CA ILE A 83 3.69 -7.06 -10.35
C ILE A 83 3.13 -5.88 -9.55
N ILE A 84 3.99 -5.08 -8.93
CA ILE A 84 3.57 -3.88 -8.20
C ILE A 84 2.85 -2.90 -9.13
N LYS A 85 3.41 -2.62 -10.31
CA LYS A 85 2.79 -1.72 -11.31
C LYS A 85 1.42 -2.18 -11.79
N ALA A 86 1.22 -3.48 -11.93
CA ALA A 86 -0.06 -4.05 -12.34
C ALA A 86 -1.15 -3.89 -11.27
N ASN A 87 -0.77 -3.94 -10.00
CA ASN A 87 -1.71 -3.87 -8.87
C ASN A 87 -1.89 -2.45 -8.32
N ILE A 88 -0.91 -1.56 -8.51
CA ILE A 88 -0.95 -0.13 -8.12
C ILE A 88 -0.85 0.72 -9.41
N PRO A 89 -1.96 0.90 -10.13
CA PRO A 89 -1.92 1.50 -11.46
C PRO A 89 -1.79 3.03 -11.47
N SER A 90 -2.16 3.71 -10.38
CA SER A 90 -1.98 5.17 -10.26
C SER A 90 -0.56 5.47 -9.81
N ARG A 91 0.14 6.36 -10.51
CA ARG A 91 1.55 6.64 -10.27
C ARG A 91 1.85 8.12 -10.28
N ILE A 92 2.80 8.51 -9.46
CA ILE A 92 3.35 9.85 -9.43
C ILE A 92 4.87 9.72 -9.57
N ALA A 93 5.45 10.50 -10.48
CA ALA A 93 6.89 10.66 -10.55
C ALA A 93 7.25 12.13 -10.32
N PHE A 94 8.06 12.38 -9.33
CA PHE A 94 8.77 13.64 -9.18
C PHE A 94 9.99 13.67 -10.09
N ALA A 95 10.78 14.76 -10.05
CA ALA A 95 12.00 14.88 -10.84
C ALA A 95 12.95 13.71 -10.53
N VAL A 96 13.42 13.04 -11.58
CA VAL A 96 14.38 11.94 -11.52
C VAL A 96 15.63 12.28 -12.31
N SER A 97 16.72 11.53 -12.07
CA SER A 97 18.02 11.80 -12.69
C SER A 97 18.13 11.33 -14.14
N SER A 98 17.32 10.36 -14.53
CA SER A 98 17.41 9.75 -15.88
C SER A 98 16.07 9.41 -16.50
N GLY A 99 16.04 9.34 -17.83
CA GLY A 99 14.89 8.83 -18.56
C GLY A 99 14.63 7.34 -18.34
N VAL A 100 15.60 6.59 -17.80
CA VAL A 100 15.43 5.19 -17.40
C VAL A 100 14.56 5.13 -16.15
N ASP A 101 14.86 5.97 -15.15
CA ASP A 101 14.07 6.07 -13.91
C ASP A 101 12.62 6.47 -14.21
N SER A 102 12.44 7.46 -15.10
CA SER A 102 11.11 7.85 -15.55
C SER A 102 10.34 6.67 -16.16
N ARG A 103 10.98 5.88 -17.01
CA ARG A 103 10.35 4.68 -17.62
C ARG A 103 10.07 3.60 -16.59
N THR A 104 10.93 3.44 -15.60
CA THR A 104 10.69 2.48 -14.51
C THR A 104 9.41 2.82 -13.77
N ILE A 105 9.15 4.10 -13.48
CA ILE A 105 7.96 4.55 -12.76
C ILE A 105 6.73 4.60 -13.67
N LEU A 106 6.82 5.29 -14.81
CA LEU A 106 5.66 5.69 -15.62
C LEU A 106 5.49 4.87 -16.90
N ASP A 107 6.40 3.95 -17.20
CA ASP A 107 6.52 3.24 -18.48
C ASP A 107 6.82 4.19 -19.66
N MET A 108 7.17 5.45 -19.39
CA MET A 108 7.51 6.48 -20.37
C MET A 108 8.51 7.49 -19.82
N GLY A 109 9.24 8.18 -20.69
CA GLY A 109 10.12 9.28 -20.31
C GLY A 109 9.33 10.56 -19.98
N GLY A 110 10.01 11.52 -19.37
CA GLY A 110 9.49 12.85 -19.09
C GLY A 110 9.76 13.38 -17.69
N ALA A 111 9.83 12.50 -16.68
CA ALA A 111 10.10 12.91 -15.32
C ALA A 111 11.53 13.45 -15.12
N GLU A 112 12.47 13.08 -16.00
CA GLU A 112 13.84 13.64 -16.05
C GLU A 112 13.90 15.10 -16.46
N ARG A 113 12.78 15.66 -16.95
CA ARG A 113 12.67 17.06 -17.41
C ARG A 113 11.93 17.94 -16.42
N LEU A 114 11.50 17.39 -15.29
CA LEU A 114 10.80 18.11 -14.24
C LEU A 114 11.77 19.06 -13.50
N LEU A 115 11.23 20.14 -12.99
CA LEU A 115 11.99 21.22 -12.38
C LEU A 115 12.32 20.99 -10.89
N GLY A 116 11.76 19.92 -10.28
CA GLY A 116 11.86 19.67 -8.85
C GLY A 116 10.87 20.53 -8.03
N ARG A 117 11.06 20.56 -6.70
CA ARG A 117 10.24 21.33 -5.76
C ARG A 117 8.72 21.09 -5.90
N GLY A 118 8.32 19.83 -6.06
CA GLY A 118 6.93 19.43 -6.19
C GLY A 118 6.40 19.38 -7.62
N ASP A 119 7.22 19.72 -8.62
CA ASP A 119 6.88 19.48 -10.03
C ASP A 119 6.83 17.97 -10.29
N MET A 120 5.72 17.45 -10.79
CA MET A 120 5.49 16.03 -10.91
C MET A 120 4.69 15.66 -12.17
N LEU A 121 4.80 14.40 -12.58
CA LEU A 121 3.93 13.75 -13.52
C LEU A 121 2.98 12.80 -12.78
N PHE A 122 1.69 13.01 -12.93
CA PHE A 122 0.64 12.16 -12.35
C PHE A 122 -0.03 11.33 -13.45
N LEU A 123 0.04 10.01 -13.31
CA LEU A 123 -0.62 9.03 -14.16
C LEU A 123 -1.73 8.33 -13.37
N PRO A 124 -2.98 8.78 -13.44
CA PRO A 124 -4.08 8.09 -12.79
C PRO A 124 -4.41 6.77 -13.47
N ALA A 125 -5.04 5.85 -12.73
CA ALA A 125 -5.50 4.58 -13.28
C ALA A 125 -6.42 4.79 -14.49
N GLY A 126 -6.15 4.06 -15.58
CA GLY A 126 -6.91 4.13 -16.82
C GLY A 126 -6.52 5.27 -17.77
N ALA A 127 -5.62 6.17 -17.37
CA ALA A 127 -5.10 7.19 -18.28
C ALA A 127 -3.97 6.63 -19.15
N SER A 128 -3.94 7.06 -20.41
CA SER A 128 -2.87 6.69 -21.38
C SER A 128 -1.67 7.64 -21.33
N LYS A 129 -1.82 8.81 -20.72
CA LYS A 129 -0.78 9.84 -20.62
C LYS A 129 -0.81 10.48 -19.23
N PRO A 130 0.36 10.81 -18.67
CA PRO A 130 0.42 11.55 -17.42
C PRO A 130 0.04 13.01 -17.60
N THR A 131 -0.49 13.60 -16.54
CA THR A 131 -0.72 15.04 -16.43
C THR A 131 0.41 15.65 -15.60
N ARG A 132 1.00 16.74 -16.07
CA ARG A 132 1.98 17.49 -15.27
C ARG A 132 1.24 18.33 -14.23
N VAL A 133 1.65 18.20 -12.99
CA VAL A 133 1.04 18.89 -11.84
C VAL A 133 2.16 19.56 -11.05
N GLN A 134 1.92 20.80 -10.61
CA GLN A 134 2.80 21.46 -9.68
C GLN A 134 2.27 21.26 -8.26
N GLY A 135 2.97 20.46 -7.47
CA GLY A 135 2.74 20.33 -6.03
C GLY A 135 3.31 21.52 -5.26
N ALA A 136 2.79 21.76 -4.09
CA ALA A 136 3.38 22.75 -3.19
C ALA A 136 4.72 22.23 -2.67
N PHE A 137 5.72 23.12 -2.61
CA PHE A 137 6.93 22.85 -1.86
C PHE A 137 6.67 23.14 -0.38
N LEU A 138 7.00 22.16 0.46
CA LEU A 138 6.88 22.27 1.91
C LEU A 138 8.30 22.29 2.50
N SER A 139 8.58 23.29 3.32
CA SER A 139 9.80 23.34 4.13
C SER A 139 9.65 22.44 5.37
N ASP A 140 10.79 22.04 5.96
CA ASP A 140 10.79 21.21 7.19
C ASP A 140 9.99 21.87 8.32
N GLY A 141 10.07 23.21 8.44
CA GLY A 141 9.30 23.96 9.43
C GLY A 141 7.79 23.90 9.20
N GLU A 142 7.34 23.92 7.93
CA GLU A 142 5.93 23.78 7.60
C GLU A 142 5.45 22.36 7.85
N VAL A 143 6.25 21.34 7.54
CA VAL A 143 5.95 19.94 7.86
C VAL A 143 5.79 19.77 9.37
N GLN A 144 6.73 20.31 10.18
CA GLN A 144 6.65 20.25 11.64
C GLN A 144 5.38 20.95 12.16
N ALA A 145 5.05 22.12 11.63
CA ALA A 145 3.84 22.84 12.02
C ALA A 145 2.55 22.04 11.75
N VAL A 146 2.49 21.35 10.61
CA VAL A 146 1.36 20.46 10.28
C VAL A 146 1.30 19.28 11.25
N VAL A 147 2.43 18.64 11.55
CA VAL A 147 2.52 17.52 12.49
C VAL A 147 2.07 17.96 13.89
N ASP A 148 2.56 19.09 14.40
CA ASP A 148 2.17 19.62 15.70
C ASP A 148 0.67 19.94 15.76
N TYR A 149 0.13 20.50 14.69
CA TYR A 149 -1.31 20.76 14.59
C TYR A 149 -2.13 19.49 14.64
N VAL A 150 -1.73 18.44 13.91
CA VAL A 150 -2.45 17.14 13.91
C VAL A 150 -2.36 16.49 15.29
N ILE A 151 -1.20 16.48 15.92
CA ILE A 151 -0.99 15.94 17.28
C ILE A 151 -1.87 16.67 18.31
N SER A 152 -2.04 18.00 18.14
CA SER A 152 -2.86 18.79 19.06
C SER A 152 -4.36 18.44 18.99
N GLN A 153 -4.83 17.88 17.89
CA GLN A 153 -6.24 17.54 17.69
C GLN A 153 -6.63 16.20 18.34
N GLN A 154 -5.74 15.21 18.29
CA GLN A 154 -6.01 13.88 18.81
C GLN A 154 -4.72 13.15 19.19
N LYS A 155 -4.74 12.51 20.37
CA LYS A 155 -3.67 11.57 20.73
C LYS A 155 -3.80 10.28 19.93
N VAL A 156 -2.65 9.68 19.60
CA VAL A 156 -2.59 8.38 18.92
C VAL A 156 -3.29 7.33 19.79
N GLN A 157 -4.19 6.58 19.18
CA GLN A 157 -4.81 5.38 19.78
C GLN A 157 -4.32 4.18 18.96
N TYR A 158 -3.47 3.36 19.57
CA TYR A 158 -2.98 2.14 18.93
C TYR A 158 -4.04 1.04 19.03
N GLU A 159 -4.31 0.39 17.91
CA GLU A 159 -5.16 -0.80 17.87
C GLU A 159 -4.30 -2.02 18.20
N GLU A 160 -4.42 -2.50 19.43
CA GLU A 160 -3.62 -3.64 19.94
C GLU A 160 -3.80 -4.91 19.09
N ALA A 161 -4.97 -5.10 18.49
CA ALA A 161 -5.26 -6.22 17.60
C ALA A 161 -4.45 -6.21 16.29
N MET A 162 -3.82 -5.08 15.95
CA MET A 162 -2.96 -4.95 14.76
C MET A 162 -1.47 -5.09 15.09
N ILE A 163 -1.10 -5.15 16.36
CA ILE A 163 0.27 -5.39 16.76
C ILE A 163 0.54 -6.89 16.58
N PRO A 164 1.53 -7.28 15.76
CA PRO A 164 1.89 -8.68 15.64
C PRO A 164 2.29 -9.19 17.03
N THR A 165 1.50 -10.05 17.62
CA THR A 165 1.99 -10.86 18.72
C THR A 165 3.01 -11.81 18.13
N ASP A 166 4.20 -11.88 18.70
CA ASP A 166 5.18 -12.93 18.47
C ASP A 166 4.56 -14.29 18.91
N GLN A 167 3.56 -14.73 18.18
CA GLN A 167 3.18 -16.13 18.22
C GLN A 167 4.30 -16.84 17.44
N PRO A 168 5.01 -17.78 18.08
CA PRO A 168 5.90 -18.64 17.32
C PRO A 168 5.06 -19.18 16.18
N LEU A 169 5.60 -19.08 14.95
CA LEU A 169 4.99 -19.67 13.75
C LEU A 169 4.47 -21.04 14.18
N GLN A 170 3.15 -21.22 14.20
CA GLN A 170 2.59 -22.55 14.37
C GLN A 170 3.24 -23.34 13.26
N GLU A 171 4.12 -24.26 13.64
CA GLU A 171 4.63 -25.26 12.71
C GLU A 171 3.37 -25.81 12.04
N LEU A 172 3.26 -25.56 10.74
CA LEU A 172 2.24 -26.21 9.93
C LEU A 172 2.32 -27.70 10.30
N PRO A 173 1.20 -28.39 10.56
CA PRO A 173 1.23 -29.82 10.81
C PRO A 173 2.16 -30.42 9.76
N ASP A 174 3.16 -31.14 10.22
CA ASP A 174 4.15 -31.81 9.37
C ASP A 174 3.33 -32.82 8.52
N ASP A 175 2.84 -32.33 7.38
CA ASP A 175 2.05 -33.11 6.42
C ASP A 175 3.02 -34.01 5.66
N LYS A 176 3.84 -34.78 6.46
CA LYS A 176 4.63 -35.84 5.92
C LYS A 176 3.68 -36.91 5.44
N ASP A 177 3.67 -37.09 4.12
CA ASP A 177 3.11 -38.27 3.50
C ASP A 177 3.58 -39.52 4.28
N ALA A 178 2.67 -40.47 4.53
CA ALA A 178 2.97 -41.71 5.24
C ALA A 178 4.15 -42.49 4.64
N LEU A 179 4.56 -42.21 3.42
CA LEU A 179 5.68 -42.79 2.71
C LEU A 179 7.00 -42.02 2.88
N TYR A 180 6.98 -40.83 3.52
CA TYR A 180 8.17 -40.00 3.65
C TYR A 180 9.29 -40.71 4.45
N ASP A 181 8.92 -41.35 5.55
CA ASP A 181 9.87 -42.05 6.41
C ASP A 181 10.43 -43.33 5.75
N GLU A 182 9.69 -43.99 4.87
CA GLU A 182 10.18 -45.13 4.05
C GLU A 182 11.12 -44.63 2.94
N ALA A 183 10.85 -43.50 2.32
CA ALA A 183 11.70 -42.93 1.26
C ALA A 183 13.06 -42.42 1.77
N VAL A 184 13.17 -42.04 3.04
CA VAL A 184 14.45 -41.58 3.65
C VAL A 184 15.35 -42.75 4.07
N GLN A 185 14.83 -43.98 4.16
CA GLN A 185 15.60 -45.18 4.54
C GLN A 185 16.13 -46.01 3.35
N LEU A 186 15.87 -45.58 2.11
CA LEU A 186 16.38 -46.13 0.87
C LEU A 186 17.54 -45.30 0.32
#